data_5591ce8a71bc42f773a952800cd9c36f
#
_entry.id   5591ce8a71bc42f773a952800cd9c36f
#
_cell.length_a   1.000
_cell.length_b   1.000
_cell.length_c   1.000
_cell.angle_alpha   90.00
_cell.angle_beta   90.00
_cell.angle_gamma   90.00
#
_symmetry.space_group_name_H-M   'P 1'
#
loop_
_entity.id
_entity.type
_entity.pdbx_description
1 polymer ?
#
loop_
_entity_poly.entity_id
_entity_poly.type
_entity_poly.pdbx_seq_one_letter_code
_entity_poly.pdbx_strand_id
1 'polypeptide(L)'
;MSKISEIKQQIRKLENKLAIEENKEKECNIDCPFRYGDIYYWICRDGEILESDWKDTPSEFDSFIFGNVFETEEEARFERDKRLLLIQFKNYRDKCNGDWKPDWDNRQENKWYIYYKFKDSNFGVSNTDVATAFTPLGYFKKLEDALSALEMFKDDIQRLLVGEV
;
A
#
# COMPACT_ATOMS: atom_id res chain seq x y z
N MET A 1 -12.36 47.81 -10.48
CA MET A 1 -11.72 46.66 -11.17
C MET A 1 -12.19 46.64 -12.62
N SER A 2 -11.34 46.29 -13.57
CA SER A 2 -11.74 46.21 -14.98
C SER A 2 -12.64 45.00 -15.23
N LYS A 3 -13.65 45.13 -16.05
CA LYS A 3 -14.58 44.06 -16.47
C LYS A 3 -13.82 42.80 -16.98
N ILE A 4 -12.65 43.00 -17.55
CA ILE A 4 -11.72 41.93 -18.00
C ILE A 4 -11.11 41.20 -16.82
N SER A 5 -10.80 41.85 -15.71
CA SER A 5 -10.28 41.23 -14.47
C SER A 5 -11.31 40.31 -13.83
N GLU A 6 -12.56 40.70 -13.82
CA GLU A 6 -13.67 39.91 -13.28
C GLU A 6 -13.92 38.65 -14.12
N ILE A 7 -13.91 38.78 -15.46
CA ILE A 7 -14.06 37.67 -16.37
C ILE A 7 -12.90 36.66 -16.21
N LYS A 8 -11.65 37.12 -16.10
CA LYS A 8 -10.50 36.23 -15.86
C LYS A 8 -10.61 35.48 -14.54
N GLN A 9 -11.13 36.12 -13.51
CA GLN A 9 -11.36 35.47 -12.21
C GLN A 9 -12.47 34.41 -12.27
N GLN A 10 -13.53 34.64 -13.06
CA GLN A 10 -14.60 33.67 -13.30
C GLN A 10 -14.11 32.46 -14.10
N ILE A 11 -13.31 32.69 -15.16
CA ILE A 11 -12.69 31.62 -15.94
C ILE A 11 -11.85 30.71 -15.04
N ARG A 12 -10.97 31.28 -14.22
CA ARG A 12 -10.11 30.52 -13.30
C ARG A 12 -10.92 29.69 -12.28
N LYS A 13 -12.06 30.22 -11.81
CA LYS A 13 -12.97 29.46 -10.92
C LYS A 13 -13.65 28.30 -11.64
N LEU A 14 -14.02 28.46 -12.90
CA LEU A 14 -14.63 27.41 -13.70
C LEU A 14 -13.62 26.34 -14.10
N GLU A 15 -12.39 26.72 -14.47
CA GLU A 15 -11.29 25.80 -14.76
C GLU A 15 -10.96 24.93 -13.54
N ASN A 16 -10.90 25.53 -12.33
CA ASN A 16 -10.69 24.77 -11.10
C ASN A 16 -11.85 23.81 -10.79
N LYS A 17 -13.10 24.23 -11.04
CA LYS A 17 -14.24 23.32 -10.86
C LYS A 17 -14.21 22.17 -11.85
N LEU A 18 -13.91 22.46 -13.12
CA LEU A 18 -13.79 21.44 -14.16
C LEU A 18 -12.69 20.42 -13.80
N ALA A 19 -11.51 20.89 -13.39
CA ALA A 19 -10.43 20.01 -12.95
C ALA A 19 -10.80 19.12 -11.75
N ILE A 20 -11.65 19.62 -10.83
CA ILE A 20 -12.16 18.83 -9.69
C ILE A 20 -13.14 17.77 -10.19
N GLU A 21 -14.05 18.10 -11.09
CA GLU A 21 -15.01 17.12 -11.63
C GLU A 21 -14.32 16.09 -12.54
N GLU A 22 -13.36 16.50 -13.39
CA GLU A 22 -12.55 15.59 -14.21
C GLU A 22 -11.71 14.62 -13.35
N ASN A 23 -11.23 15.07 -12.17
CA ASN A 23 -10.55 14.19 -11.22
C ASN A 23 -11.51 13.21 -10.56
N LYS A 24 -12.73 13.61 -10.23
CA LYS A 24 -13.76 12.69 -9.72
C LYS A 24 -14.15 11.63 -10.75
N GLU A 25 -14.24 11.99 -12.05
CA GLU A 25 -14.52 11.02 -13.12
C GLU A 25 -13.35 10.04 -13.35
N LYS A 26 -12.12 10.43 -13.00
CA LYS A 26 -10.91 9.58 -13.06
C LYS A 26 -10.69 8.75 -11.79
N GLU A 27 -11.34 9.10 -10.68
CA GLU A 27 -11.35 8.24 -9.50
C GLU A 27 -12.04 6.95 -9.91
N CYS A 28 -11.31 5.82 -9.78
CA CYS A 28 -11.88 4.49 -9.92
C CYS A 28 -13.18 4.47 -9.14
N ASN A 29 -14.30 4.31 -9.85
CA ASN A 29 -15.62 4.24 -9.23
C ASN A 29 -15.65 2.92 -8.46
N ILE A 30 -15.18 2.96 -7.20
CA ILE A 30 -15.21 1.79 -6.32
C ILE A 30 -16.65 1.73 -5.80
N ASP A 31 -17.42 0.78 -6.33
CA ASP A 31 -18.77 0.53 -5.85
C ASP A 31 -18.72 0.11 -4.38
N CYS A 32 -19.31 0.90 -3.51
CA CYS A 32 -19.44 0.58 -2.10
C CYS A 32 -20.45 -0.57 -1.93
N PRO A 33 -20.04 -1.72 -1.35
CA PRO A 33 -20.95 -2.85 -1.16
C PRO A 33 -21.95 -2.64 -0.01
N PHE A 34 -21.66 -1.70 0.91
CA PHE A 34 -22.45 -1.47 2.13
C PHE A 34 -23.68 -0.64 1.87
N ARG A 35 -24.78 -0.99 2.56
CA ARG A 35 -26.05 -0.26 2.62
C ARG A 35 -26.34 0.16 4.05
N TYR A 36 -27.17 1.16 4.21
CA TYR A 36 -27.61 1.62 5.53
C TYR A 36 -28.09 0.47 6.42
N GLY A 37 -27.45 0.29 7.57
CA GLY A 37 -27.72 -0.76 8.54
C GLY A 37 -26.87 -2.02 8.39
N ASP A 38 -26.06 -2.15 7.35
CA ASP A 38 -25.13 -3.29 7.20
C ASP A 38 -24.03 -3.21 8.27
N ILE A 39 -23.67 -4.36 8.81
CA ILE A 39 -22.55 -4.46 9.76
C ILE A 39 -21.24 -4.45 8.96
N TYR A 40 -20.28 -3.68 9.45
CA TYR A 40 -18.93 -3.64 8.92
C TYR A 40 -17.89 -3.61 10.03
N TYR A 41 -16.64 -3.94 9.65
CA TYR A 41 -15.47 -3.94 10.54
C TYR A 41 -14.45 -2.92 10.06
N TRP A 42 -13.75 -2.30 10.98
CA TRP A 42 -12.72 -1.31 10.66
C TRP A 42 -11.56 -1.36 11.63
N ILE A 43 -10.36 -0.93 11.16
CA ILE A 43 -9.13 -0.95 11.94
C ILE A 43 -8.93 0.41 12.61
N CYS A 44 -8.89 0.42 13.93
CA CYS A 44 -8.61 1.61 14.74
C CYS A 44 -7.14 2.06 14.64
N ARG A 45 -6.86 3.25 15.20
CA ARG A 45 -5.50 3.82 15.22
C ARG A 45 -4.50 2.99 16.02
N ASP A 46 -4.94 2.27 17.02
CA ASP A 46 -4.16 1.37 17.88
C ASP A 46 -4.06 -0.06 17.32
N GLY A 47 -4.73 -0.34 16.19
CA GLY A 47 -4.77 -1.64 15.53
C GLY A 47 -5.88 -2.56 16.06
N GLU A 48 -6.75 -2.09 16.95
CA GLU A 48 -7.96 -2.83 17.32
C GLU A 48 -8.95 -2.85 16.14
N ILE A 49 -9.71 -3.93 16.05
CA ILE A 49 -10.77 -4.09 15.05
C ILE A 49 -12.10 -3.90 15.76
N LEU A 50 -12.88 -2.97 15.26
CA LEU A 50 -14.19 -2.65 15.80
C LEU A 50 -15.28 -2.94 14.77
N GLU A 51 -16.43 -3.36 15.29
CA GLU A 51 -17.69 -3.52 14.55
C GLU A 51 -18.52 -2.23 14.62
N SER A 52 -19.24 -1.91 13.56
CA SER A 52 -20.18 -0.78 13.52
C SER A 52 -21.27 -1.01 12.48
N ASP A 53 -22.37 -0.25 12.55
CA ASP A 53 -23.42 -0.23 11.52
C ASP A 53 -23.12 0.87 10.50
N TRP A 54 -23.28 0.57 9.21
CA TRP A 54 -23.14 1.51 8.12
C TRP A 54 -24.28 2.54 8.11
N LYS A 55 -23.95 3.83 8.11
CA LYS A 55 -24.91 4.95 8.21
C LYS A 55 -24.90 5.89 7.02
N ASP A 56 -24.24 5.51 5.93
CA ASP A 56 -24.07 6.34 4.72
C ASP A 56 -23.44 7.71 5.01
N THR A 57 -22.56 7.80 6.00
CA THR A 57 -21.89 9.06 6.33
C THR A 57 -20.68 9.30 5.42
N PRO A 58 -20.32 10.57 5.13
CA PRO A 58 -19.10 10.88 4.35
C PRO A 58 -17.84 10.26 4.94
N SER A 59 -17.73 10.20 6.28
CA SER A 59 -16.56 9.61 6.95
C SER A 59 -16.45 8.10 6.74
N GLU A 60 -17.57 7.38 6.62
CA GLU A 60 -17.57 5.95 6.31
C GLU A 60 -17.16 5.72 4.87
N PHE A 61 -17.68 6.51 3.93
CA PHE A 61 -17.26 6.46 2.53
C PHE A 61 -15.77 6.77 2.37
N ASP A 62 -15.24 7.79 3.05
CA ASP A 62 -13.80 8.09 3.05
C ASP A 62 -12.99 6.89 3.57
N SER A 63 -13.43 6.30 4.68
CA SER A 63 -12.77 5.12 5.27
C SER A 63 -12.80 3.91 4.34
N PHE A 64 -13.90 3.70 3.60
CA PHE A 64 -14.04 2.66 2.59
C PHE A 64 -13.08 2.90 1.41
N ILE A 65 -13.05 4.12 0.85
CA ILE A 65 -12.14 4.48 -0.24
C ILE A 65 -10.67 4.27 0.15
N PHE A 66 -10.31 4.56 1.40
CA PHE A 66 -8.97 4.30 1.94
C PHE A 66 -8.70 2.83 2.28
N GLY A 67 -9.65 1.93 2.02
CA GLY A 67 -9.51 0.51 2.27
C GLY A 67 -9.42 0.16 3.75
N ASN A 68 -10.15 0.89 4.61
CA ASN A 68 -10.16 0.67 6.05
C ASN A 68 -11.53 0.18 6.58
N VAL A 69 -12.38 -0.32 5.68
CA VAL A 69 -13.69 -0.91 5.98
C VAL A 69 -13.77 -2.29 5.33
N PHE A 70 -14.26 -3.29 6.06
CA PHE A 70 -14.27 -4.70 5.68
C PHE A 70 -15.62 -5.33 5.97
N GLU A 71 -16.01 -6.31 5.14
CA GLU A 71 -17.27 -7.05 5.33
C GLU A 71 -17.20 -8.03 6.51
N THR A 72 -15.98 -8.52 6.83
CA THR A 72 -15.76 -9.50 7.89
C THR A 72 -14.62 -9.07 8.82
N GLU A 73 -14.68 -9.54 10.07
CA GLU A 73 -13.60 -9.34 11.03
C GLU A 73 -12.30 -10.01 10.58
N GLU A 74 -12.39 -11.14 9.88
CA GLU A 74 -11.24 -11.88 9.36
C GLU A 74 -10.49 -11.08 8.29
N GLU A 75 -11.21 -10.46 7.37
CA GLU A 75 -10.62 -9.56 6.36
C GLU A 75 -9.91 -8.35 7.02
N ALA A 76 -10.55 -7.75 8.02
CA ALA A 76 -9.95 -6.65 8.76
C ALA A 76 -8.67 -7.10 9.48
N ARG A 77 -8.66 -8.29 10.11
CA ARG A 77 -7.47 -8.87 10.75
C ARG A 77 -6.37 -9.15 9.75
N PHE A 78 -6.71 -9.76 8.62
CA PHE A 78 -5.75 -10.05 7.55
C PHE A 78 -5.07 -8.78 7.03
N GLU A 79 -5.86 -7.76 6.72
CA GLU A 79 -5.31 -6.49 6.22
C GLU A 79 -4.49 -5.75 7.29
N ARG A 80 -4.91 -5.75 8.55
CA ARG A 80 -4.13 -5.20 9.66
C ARG A 80 -2.77 -5.87 9.78
N ASP A 81 -2.75 -7.20 9.79
CA ASP A 81 -1.52 -7.98 9.91
C ASP A 81 -0.58 -7.76 8.72
N LYS A 82 -1.14 -7.65 7.52
CA LYS A 82 -0.40 -7.31 6.30
C LYS A 82 0.24 -5.93 6.37
N ARG A 83 -0.50 -4.92 6.84
CA ARG A 83 0.05 -3.57 7.06
C ARG A 83 1.18 -3.58 8.09
N LEU A 84 0.99 -4.32 9.17
CA LEU A 84 2.00 -4.47 10.23
C LEU A 84 3.27 -5.14 9.69
N LEU A 85 3.14 -6.24 8.95
CA LEU A 85 4.25 -6.91 8.28
C LEU A 85 5.04 -5.94 7.39
N LEU A 86 4.36 -5.21 6.51
CA LEU A 86 5.02 -4.30 5.58
C LEU A 86 5.79 -3.18 6.30
N ILE A 87 5.23 -2.65 7.39
CA ILE A 87 5.89 -1.62 8.22
C ILE A 87 7.10 -2.21 8.95
N GLN A 88 6.97 -3.36 9.58
CA GLN A 88 8.05 -4.02 10.31
C GLN A 88 9.19 -4.41 9.36
N PHE A 89 8.86 -4.99 8.22
CA PHE A 89 9.84 -5.35 7.19
C PHE A 89 10.58 -4.11 6.66
N LYS A 90 9.83 -3.05 6.34
CA LYS A 90 10.41 -1.78 5.90
C LYS A 90 11.38 -1.22 6.95
N ASN A 91 10.98 -1.18 8.21
CA ASN A 91 11.81 -0.66 9.30
C ASN A 91 13.08 -1.50 9.49
N TYR A 92 12.97 -2.82 9.41
CA TYR A 92 14.14 -3.72 9.46
C TYR A 92 15.10 -3.45 8.30
N ARG A 93 14.58 -3.45 7.07
CA ARG A 93 15.37 -3.18 5.87
C ARG A 93 16.08 -1.81 5.94
N ASP A 94 15.34 -0.76 6.30
CA ASP A 94 15.87 0.59 6.36
C ASP A 94 16.95 0.72 7.45
N LYS A 95 16.78 0.01 8.58
CA LYS A 95 17.82 -0.10 9.63
C LYS A 95 19.09 -0.80 9.14
N CYS A 96 18.95 -1.90 8.37
CA CYS A 96 20.08 -2.62 7.79
C CYS A 96 20.82 -1.80 6.74
N ASN A 97 20.06 -1.11 5.90
CA ASN A 97 20.60 -0.32 4.78
C ASN A 97 21.22 1.03 5.23
N GLY A 98 20.79 1.59 6.38
CA GLY A 98 21.16 2.96 6.78
C GLY A 98 20.78 3.96 5.69
N ASP A 99 21.72 4.81 5.28
CA ASP A 99 21.51 5.81 4.23
C ASP A 99 21.67 5.25 2.79
N TRP A 100 22.00 3.95 2.67
CA TRP A 100 22.16 3.34 1.35
C TRP A 100 20.83 3.28 0.59
N LYS A 101 20.91 3.65 -0.69
CA LYS A 101 19.84 3.50 -1.68
C LYS A 101 20.41 2.79 -2.90
N PRO A 102 19.64 1.91 -3.57
CA PRO A 102 20.09 1.27 -4.80
C PRO A 102 20.51 2.30 -5.85
N ASP A 103 21.75 2.22 -6.32
CA ASP A 103 22.22 2.98 -7.49
C ASP A 103 22.04 2.11 -8.74
N TRP A 104 21.04 2.44 -9.55
CA TRP A 104 20.68 1.68 -10.75
C TRP A 104 21.61 1.92 -11.94
N ASP A 105 22.44 2.95 -11.89
CA ASP A 105 23.46 3.23 -12.90
C ASP A 105 24.75 2.46 -12.60
N ASN A 106 24.95 2.02 -11.35
CA ASN A 106 26.10 1.23 -10.94
C ASN A 106 25.83 -0.28 -11.06
N ARG A 107 26.28 -0.88 -12.18
CA ARG A 107 26.16 -2.33 -12.44
C ARG A 107 27.06 -3.22 -11.59
N GLN A 108 28.03 -2.64 -10.89
CA GLN A 108 28.92 -3.39 -9.99
C GLN A 108 28.35 -3.52 -8.57
N GLU A 109 27.28 -2.78 -8.27
CA GLU A 109 26.59 -2.82 -6.99
C GLU A 109 25.53 -3.91 -6.98
N ASN A 110 25.70 -4.94 -6.15
CA ASN A 110 24.66 -5.94 -5.92
C ASN A 110 23.52 -5.35 -5.11
N LYS A 111 22.30 -5.60 -5.57
CA LYS A 111 21.06 -5.21 -4.90
C LYS A 111 20.29 -6.46 -4.57
N TRP A 112 20.36 -6.89 -3.30
CA TRP A 112 19.80 -8.16 -2.84
C TRP A 112 18.31 -8.02 -2.58
N TYR A 113 17.50 -9.01 -3.01
CA TYR A 113 16.07 -9.02 -2.82
C TYR A 113 15.53 -10.42 -2.53
N ILE A 114 14.42 -10.49 -1.82
CA ILE A 114 13.70 -11.71 -1.53
C ILE A 114 12.71 -11.97 -2.66
N TYR A 115 12.64 -13.19 -3.12
CA TYR A 115 11.66 -13.65 -4.11
C TYR A 115 10.99 -14.95 -3.68
N TYR A 116 9.84 -15.22 -4.26
CA TYR A 116 9.11 -16.48 -4.09
C TYR A 116 8.99 -17.20 -5.43
N LYS A 117 9.31 -18.50 -5.45
CA LYS A 117 9.15 -19.38 -6.61
C LYS A 117 7.86 -20.17 -6.47
N PHE A 118 6.83 -19.79 -7.16
CA PHE A 118 5.54 -20.49 -7.14
C PHE A 118 5.64 -21.98 -7.53
N LYS A 119 6.50 -22.28 -8.52
CA LYS A 119 6.67 -23.69 -8.99
C LYS A 119 7.21 -24.62 -7.90
N ASP A 120 8.09 -24.13 -7.05
CA ASP A 120 8.80 -24.93 -6.05
C ASP A 120 8.27 -24.62 -4.64
N SER A 121 7.27 -23.74 -4.53
CA SER A 121 6.69 -23.23 -3.27
C SER A 121 7.77 -22.82 -2.26
N ASN A 122 8.79 -22.09 -2.72
CA ASN A 122 9.95 -21.78 -1.91
C ASN A 122 10.44 -20.36 -2.08
N PHE A 123 10.93 -19.80 -0.98
CA PHE A 123 11.61 -18.51 -0.96
C PHE A 123 13.10 -18.65 -1.30
N GLY A 124 13.64 -17.56 -1.84
CA GLY A 124 15.06 -17.40 -2.04
C GLY A 124 15.48 -15.94 -1.96
N VAL A 125 16.78 -15.75 -1.88
CA VAL A 125 17.42 -14.43 -2.00
C VAL A 125 18.25 -14.44 -3.28
N SER A 126 18.12 -13.39 -4.07
CA SER A 126 18.92 -13.18 -5.28
C SER A 126 19.42 -11.75 -5.33
N ASN A 127 20.34 -11.48 -6.24
CA ASN A 127 20.80 -10.12 -6.52
C ASN A 127 20.47 -9.70 -7.93
N THR A 128 20.41 -8.39 -8.12
CA THR A 128 20.30 -7.77 -9.44
C THR A 128 21.23 -6.56 -9.53
N ASP A 129 21.76 -6.34 -10.70
CA ASP A 129 22.55 -5.16 -11.06
C ASP A 129 21.75 -4.15 -11.90
N VAL A 130 20.61 -4.58 -12.43
CA VAL A 130 19.74 -3.77 -13.29
C VAL A 130 18.32 -3.65 -12.73
N ALA A 131 17.64 -2.55 -13.03
CA ALA A 131 16.27 -2.27 -12.59
C ALA A 131 15.24 -3.04 -13.41
N THR A 132 15.31 -4.38 -13.42
CA THR A 132 14.40 -5.22 -14.20
C THR A 132 13.25 -5.84 -13.41
N ALA A 133 13.32 -5.79 -12.08
CA ALA A 133 12.31 -6.39 -11.23
C ALA A 133 11.81 -5.42 -10.17
N PHE A 134 10.51 -5.24 -10.11
CA PHE A 134 9.85 -4.56 -9.01
C PHE A 134 9.60 -5.57 -7.88
N THR A 135 9.97 -5.21 -6.65
CA THR A 135 9.63 -5.98 -5.46
C THR A 135 9.00 -5.08 -4.40
N PRO A 136 7.84 -5.45 -3.84
CA PRO A 136 7.18 -4.65 -2.80
C PRO A 136 8.01 -4.57 -1.52
N LEU A 137 8.90 -5.53 -1.29
CA LEU A 137 9.77 -5.59 -0.11
C LEU A 137 11.05 -4.74 -0.27
N GLY A 138 11.39 -4.32 -1.50
CA GLY A 138 12.57 -3.53 -1.80
C GLY A 138 13.87 -4.33 -1.74
N TYR A 139 15.01 -3.63 -1.56
CA TYR A 139 16.34 -4.19 -1.72
C TYR A 139 17.21 -3.99 -0.50
N PHE A 140 18.16 -4.90 -0.30
CA PHE A 140 19.18 -4.86 0.73
C PHE A 140 20.57 -4.61 0.10
N LYS A 141 21.40 -3.89 0.81
CA LYS A 141 22.81 -3.68 0.45
C LYS A 141 23.62 -4.96 0.58
N LYS A 142 23.33 -5.80 1.57
CA LYS A 142 24.09 -7.00 1.91
C LYS A 142 23.22 -8.25 1.82
N LEU A 143 23.84 -9.35 1.38
CA LEU A 143 23.22 -10.66 1.33
C LEU A 143 22.76 -11.13 2.72
N GLU A 144 23.61 -10.96 3.73
CA GLU A 144 23.35 -11.42 5.10
C GLU A 144 22.09 -10.78 5.68
N ASP A 145 21.87 -9.47 5.41
CA ASP A 145 20.71 -8.74 5.88
C ASP A 145 19.43 -9.24 5.21
N ALA A 146 19.48 -9.56 3.90
CA ALA A 146 18.38 -10.13 3.16
C ALA A 146 18.03 -11.57 3.62
N LEU A 147 19.04 -12.39 3.92
CA LEU A 147 18.84 -13.73 4.46
C LEU A 147 18.23 -13.68 5.87
N SER A 148 18.72 -12.80 6.72
CA SER A 148 18.16 -12.59 8.07
C SER A 148 16.72 -12.07 8.03
N ALA A 149 16.41 -11.17 7.09
CA ALA A 149 15.05 -10.71 6.87
C ALA A 149 14.13 -11.86 6.41
N LEU A 150 14.61 -12.69 5.48
CA LEU A 150 13.84 -13.85 5.04
C LEU A 150 13.57 -14.83 6.20
N GLU A 151 14.56 -15.14 7.01
CA GLU A 151 14.39 -16.03 8.17
C GLU A 151 13.35 -15.47 9.16
N MET A 152 13.40 -14.16 9.42
CA MET A 152 12.52 -13.48 10.39
C MET A 152 11.08 -13.36 9.92
N PHE A 153 10.86 -13.07 8.64
CA PHE A 153 9.55 -12.70 8.11
C PHE A 153 8.92 -13.73 7.16
N LYS A 154 9.58 -14.86 6.90
CA LYS A 154 9.18 -15.85 5.90
C LYS A 154 7.72 -16.30 6.06
N ASP A 155 7.32 -16.69 7.25
CA ASP A 155 6.00 -17.26 7.50
C ASP A 155 4.89 -16.21 7.32
N ASP A 156 5.14 -14.98 7.78
CA ASP A 156 4.21 -13.87 7.58
C ASP A 156 4.13 -13.44 6.11
N ILE A 157 5.26 -13.41 5.39
CA ILE A 157 5.26 -13.12 3.94
C ILE A 157 4.48 -14.21 3.20
N GLN A 158 4.67 -15.49 3.55
CA GLN A 158 3.93 -16.60 2.96
C GLN A 158 2.43 -16.42 3.18
N ARG A 159 2.01 -16.22 4.41
CA ARG A 159 0.61 -16.10 4.81
C ARG A 159 -0.08 -14.86 4.23
N LEU A 160 0.59 -13.70 4.25
CA LEU A 160 -0.04 -12.39 4.02
C LEU A 160 0.19 -11.81 2.62
N LEU A 161 1.24 -12.23 1.90
CA LEU A 161 1.59 -11.67 0.59
C LEU A 161 1.57 -12.71 -0.54
N VAL A 162 1.87 -13.98 -0.25
CA VAL A 162 1.88 -15.04 -1.26
C VAL A 162 0.51 -15.73 -1.33
N GLY A 163 -0.15 -15.90 -0.20
CA GLY A 163 -1.41 -16.63 -0.08
C GLY A 163 -1.21 -18.16 -0.12
N GLU A 164 -2.31 -18.86 -0.05
CA GLU A 164 -2.34 -20.31 -0.32
C GLU A 164 -2.25 -20.53 -1.84
N VAL A 165 -1.24 -21.29 -2.26
CA VAL A 165 -1.01 -21.69 -3.67
C VAL A 165 -1.56 -23.10 -3.87
#